data_df15e04e3747514ecd6ce18597b66b7c
#
_entry.id   df15e04e3747514ecd6ce18597b66b7c
#
_cell.length_a   1.000
_cell.length_b   1.000
_cell.length_c   1.000
_cell.angle_alpha   90.00
_cell.angle_beta   90.00
_cell.angle_gamma   90.00
#
_symmetry.space_group_name_H-M   'P 1'
#
loop_
_entity.id
_entity.type
_entity.pdbx_description
1 polymer ?
#
loop_
_entity_poly.entity_id
_entity_poly.type
_entity_poly.pdbx_seq_one_letter_code
_entity_poly.pdbx_strand_id
1 'polypeptide(L)'
;MENYDSARFSPPAPLATVTLRNSENGLEERDIPMLLDTGSDVTLVPQIYAERLDLTASRQFELASFDNKKSLSRTVNLHLIFEGKTFRGEYFLVEQDYGIIGRNILNFLNLQFDGKNQLWRIL
;
A
#
# COMPACT_ATOMS: atom_id res chain seq x y z
N MET A 1 18.46 3.33 5.44
CA MET A 1 17.44 3.56 6.47
C MET A 1 16.48 4.65 6.01
N GLU A 2 15.20 4.42 6.26
CA GLU A 2 14.16 5.36 5.86
C GLU A 2 13.59 6.06 7.09
N ASN A 3 13.24 7.34 6.93
CA ASN A 3 12.63 8.10 8.01
C ASN A 3 11.14 7.77 8.14
N TYR A 4 10.62 7.93 9.37
CA TYR A 4 9.17 7.98 9.57
C TYR A 4 8.63 9.28 8.97
N ASP A 5 7.35 9.24 8.60
CA ASP A 5 6.64 10.42 8.09
C ASP A 5 5.93 11.12 9.24
N SER A 6 6.28 12.39 9.47
CA SER A 6 5.63 13.25 10.46
C SER A 6 4.72 14.29 9.86
N ALA A 7 4.70 14.41 8.52
CA ALA A 7 3.85 15.37 7.83
C ALA A 7 2.40 14.88 7.75
N ARG A 8 2.20 13.59 7.43
CA ARG A 8 0.87 12.99 7.34
C ARG A 8 0.39 12.40 8.66
N PHE A 9 1.31 12.00 9.54
CA PHE A 9 0.99 11.23 10.73
C PHE A 9 1.48 11.90 12.01
N SER A 10 0.61 11.95 13.01
CA SER A 10 0.92 12.40 14.35
C SER A 10 0.28 11.42 15.35
N PRO A 11 1.07 10.59 16.05
CA PRO A 11 2.54 10.52 16.02
C PRO A 11 3.08 10.01 14.67
N PRO A 12 4.37 10.30 14.38
CA PRO A 12 4.99 9.86 13.13
C PRO A 12 4.91 8.35 12.89
N ALA A 13 4.81 7.93 11.64
CA ALA A 13 4.65 6.53 11.27
C ALA A 13 5.61 6.13 10.15
N PRO A 14 5.98 4.82 10.07
CA PRO A 14 6.85 4.34 9.01
C PRO A 14 6.12 4.35 7.67
N LEU A 15 6.63 5.15 6.74
CA LEU A 15 6.08 5.30 5.40
C LEU A 15 7.13 4.86 4.39
N ALA A 16 6.74 3.98 3.49
CA ALA A 16 7.57 3.53 2.37
C ALA A 16 7.08 4.16 1.08
N THR A 17 7.86 4.05 0.01
CA THR A 17 7.42 4.37 -1.33
C THR A 17 7.51 3.12 -2.19
N VAL A 18 6.53 2.95 -3.07
CA VAL A 18 6.46 1.81 -3.99
C VAL A 18 6.25 2.31 -5.42
N THR A 19 6.46 1.41 -6.37
CA THR A 19 6.07 1.59 -7.76
C THR A 19 4.89 0.67 -8.04
N LEU A 20 3.87 1.20 -8.70
CA LEU A 20 2.75 0.40 -9.21
C LEU A 20 2.88 0.31 -10.73
N ARG A 21 2.61 -0.88 -11.28
CA ARG A 21 2.70 -1.14 -12.71
C ARG A 21 1.46 -1.84 -13.22
N ASN A 22 0.94 -1.37 -14.35
CA ASN A 22 -0.04 -2.10 -15.13
C ASN A 22 0.73 -3.02 -16.08
N SER A 23 0.67 -4.34 -15.84
CA SER A 23 1.43 -5.33 -16.61
C SER A 23 0.95 -5.47 -18.05
N GLU A 24 -0.27 -5.03 -18.37
CA GLU A 24 -0.82 -5.16 -19.72
C GLU A 24 -0.36 -4.06 -20.66
N ASN A 25 -0.25 -2.81 -20.16
CA ASN A 25 0.16 -1.67 -21.00
C ASN A 25 1.55 -1.13 -20.67
N GLY A 26 2.19 -1.62 -19.59
CA GLY A 26 3.52 -1.20 -19.18
C GLY A 26 3.61 0.14 -18.47
N LEU A 27 2.49 0.81 -18.21
CA LEU A 27 2.50 2.08 -17.49
C LEU A 27 2.92 1.87 -16.04
N GLU A 28 3.69 2.81 -15.51
CA GLU A 28 4.17 2.81 -14.12
C GLU A 28 3.88 4.15 -13.46
N GLU A 29 3.56 4.09 -12.17
CA GLU A 29 3.54 5.24 -11.27
C GLU A 29 4.52 4.96 -10.13
N ARG A 30 5.43 5.90 -9.89
CA ARG A 30 6.53 5.75 -8.92
C ARG A 30 6.33 6.61 -7.69
N ASP A 31 7.11 6.31 -6.65
CA ASP A 31 7.16 7.08 -5.40
C ASP A 31 5.80 7.22 -4.72
N ILE A 32 5.00 6.16 -4.77
CA ILE A 32 3.68 6.15 -4.15
C ILE A 32 3.84 5.89 -2.65
N PRO A 33 3.35 6.81 -1.80
CA PRO A 33 3.50 6.65 -0.34
C PRO A 33 2.59 5.55 0.19
N MET A 34 3.18 4.66 1.00
CA MET A 34 2.48 3.51 1.56
C MET A 34 2.85 3.37 3.05
N LEU A 35 1.85 3.39 3.91
CA LEU A 35 2.03 3.13 5.34
C LEU A 35 2.37 1.66 5.56
N LEU A 36 3.42 1.37 6.33
CA LEU A 36 3.74 0.00 6.74
C LEU A 36 2.86 -0.36 7.94
N ASP A 37 1.88 -1.23 7.73
CA ASP A 37 0.82 -1.48 8.71
C ASP A 37 0.67 -2.97 9.00
N THR A 38 1.29 -3.41 10.10
CA THR A 38 1.17 -4.80 10.56
C THR A 38 -0.23 -5.14 11.08
N GLY A 39 -1.08 -4.15 11.29
CA GLY A 39 -2.46 -4.33 11.71
C GLY A 39 -3.41 -4.63 10.56
N SER A 40 -2.97 -4.46 9.32
CA SER A 40 -3.79 -4.74 8.14
C SER A 40 -3.43 -6.09 7.55
N ASP A 41 -4.42 -6.92 7.26
CA ASP A 41 -4.21 -8.21 6.59
C ASP A 41 -4.12 -8.07 5.06
N VAL A 42 -4.56 -6.95 4.51
CA VAL A 42 -4.54 -6.67 3.06
C VAL A 42 -3.78 -5.39 2.76
N THR A 43 -3.38 -5.25 1.49
CA THR A 43 -2.72 -4.05 0.98
C THR A 43 -3.73 -3.22 0.20
N LEU A 44 -3.74 -1.91 0.46
CA LEU A 44 -4.63 -0.93 -0.14
C LEU A 44 -3.81 0.06 -0.96
N VAL A 45 -4.19 0.29 -2.21
CA VAL A 45 -3.50 1.25 -3.08
C VAL A 45 -4.40 2.47 -3.35
N PRO A 46 -3.82 3.68 -3.43
CA PRO A 46 -4.63 4.87 -3.72
C PRO A 46 -5.29 4.78 -5.09
N GLN A 47 -6.59 5.05 -5.13
CA GLN A 47 -7.39 4.94 -6.34
C GLN A 47 -6.87 5.82 -7.48
N ILE A 48 -6.36 7.01 -7.18
CA ILE A 48 -5.87 7.95 -8.20
C ILE A 48 -4.77 7.32 -9.07
N TYR A 49 -3.90 6.50 -8.49
CA TYR A 49 -2.82 5.85 -9.25
C TYR A 49 -3.34 4.72 -10.12
N ALA A 50 -4.36 3.99 -9.66
CA ALA A 50 -5.01 2.98 -10.49
C ALA A 50 -5.66 3.61 -11.73
N GLU A 51 -6.28 4.77 -11.57
CA GLU A 51 -6.86 5.53 -12.67
C GLU A 51 -5.78 6.00 -13.66
N ARG A 52 -4.66 6.52 -13.18
CA ARG A 52 -3.55 6.96 -14.03
C ARG A 52 -2.90 5.80 -14.79
N LEU A 53 -2.99 4.60 -14.26
CA LEU A 53 -2.46 3.39 -14.89
C LEU A 53 -3.44 2.72 -15.84
N ASP A 54 -4.61 3.32 -16.06
CA ASP A 54 -5.70 2.77 -16.88
C ASP A 54 -6.13 1.37 -16.40
N LEU A 55 -6.13 1.15 -15.10
CA LEU A 55 -6.57 -0.11 -14.51
C LEU A 55 -8.09 -0.12 -14.35
N THR A 56 -8.69 -1.24 -14.74
CA THR A 56 -10.12 -1.47 -14.58
C THR A 56 -10.35 -2.29 -13.31
N ALA A 57 -11.33 -1.91 -12.52
CA ALA A 57 -11.71 -2.66 -11.33
C ALA A 57 -12.08 -4.09 -11.70
N SER A 58 -11.46 -5.07 -11.04
CA SER A 58 -11.68 -6.49 -11.31
C SER A 58 -12.85 -7.07 -10.51
N ARG A 59 -13.02 -6.63 -9.25
CA ARG A 59 -14.10 -7.11 -8.38
C ARG A 59 -14.54 -6.02 -7.41
N GLN A 60 -15.75 -6.19 -6.87
CA GLN A 60 -16.25 -5.40 -5.75
C GLN A 60 -16.42 -6.30 -4.53
N PHE A 61 -16.05 -5.78 -3.38
CA PHE A 61 -16.21 -6.46 -2.09
C PHE A 61 -16.93 -5.56 -1.11
N GLU A 62 -17.66 -6.18 -0.19
CA GLU A 62 -18.23 -5.52 0.95
C GLU A 62 -17.29 -5.74 2.13
N LEU A 63 -16.76 -4.62 2.67
CA LEU A 63 -15.84 -4.66 3.81
C LEU A 63 -16.53 -4.17 5.07
N ALA A 64 -16.37 -4.90 6.17
CA ALA A 64 -16.85 -4.50 7.49
C ALA A 64 -15.75 -3.68 8.19
N SER A 65 -16.14 -2.57 8.81
CA SER A 65 -15.26 -1.76 9.64
C SER A 65 -15.56 -1.98 11.14
N PHE A 66 -14.75 -1.37 12.01
CA PHE A 66 -14.90 -1.50 13.47
C PHE A 66 -16.27 -1.10 14.00
N ASP A 67 -16.95 -0.19 13.33
CA ASP A 67 -18.27 0.32 13.73
C ASP A 67 -19.42 -0.48 13.09
N ASN A 68 -19.14 -1.65 12.54
CA ASN A 68 -20.08 -2.50 11.82
C ASN A 68 -20.67 -1.86 10.54
N LYS A 69 -20.13 -0.74 10.11
CA LYS A 69 -20.49 -0.18 8.81
C LYS A 69 -19.85 -1.00 7.71
N LYS A 70 -20.65 -1.31 6.70
CA LYS A 70 -20.17 -2.00 5.51
C LYS A 70 -19.92 -0.97 4.42
N SER A 71 -18.76 -1.05 3.78
CA SER A 71 -18.43 -0.22 2.63
C SER A 71 -18.11 -1.11 1.44
N LEU A 72 -18.44 -0.63 0.24
CA LEU A 72 -18.04 -1.29 -1.00
C LEU A 72 -16.60 -0.90 -1.30
N SER A 73 -15.77 -1.90 -1.57
CA SER A 73 -14.41 -1.69 -2.02
C SER A 73 -14.19 -2.42 -3.34
N ARG A 74 -13.44 -1.79 -4.22
CA ARG A 74 -13.08 -2.36 -5.51
C ARG A 74 -11.63 -2.80 -5.49
N THR A 75 -11.31 -3.78 -6.32
CA THR A 75 -9.95 -4.28 -6.47
C THR A 75 -9.47 -4.11 -7.90
N VAL A 76 -8.15 -4.06 -8.04
CA VAL A 76 -7.47 -4.09 -9.33
C VAL A 76 -6.34 -5.09 -9.29
N ASN A 77 -6.02 -5.68 -10.44
CA ASN A 77 -4.83 -6.51 -10.60
C ASN A 77 -3.69 -5.63 -11.08
N LEU A 78 -2.57 -5.66 -10.37
CA LEU A 78 -1.38 -4.91 -10.73
C LEU A 78 -0.13 -5.57 -10.16
N HIS A 79 1.02 -5.02 -10.53
CA HIS A 79 2.31 -5.34 -9.92
C HIS A 79 2.69 -4.22 -8.97
N LEU A 80 2.94 -4.55 -7.72
CA LEU A 80 3.49 -3.62 -6.73
C LEU A 80 4.97 -3.95 -6.56
N ILE A 81 5.83 -2.97 -6.78
CA ILE A 81 7.28 -3.13 -6.68
C ILE A 81 7.74 -2.38 -5.44
N PHE A 82 8.28 -3.15 -4.49
CA PHE A 82 8.77 -2.64 -3.23
C PHE A 82 10.16 -3.20 -2.94
N GLU A 83 11.13 -2.32 -2.79
CA GLU A 83 12.53 -2.66 -2.47
C GLU A 83 13.07 -3.73 -3.42
N GLY A 84 12.87 -3.53 -4.73
CA GLY A 84 13.35 -4.42 -5.76
C GLY A 84 12.58 -5.74 -5.91
N LYS A 85 11.54 -5.96 -5.13
CA LYS A 85 10.69 -7.15 -5.21
C LYS A 85 9.35 -6.80 -5.83
N THR A 86 8.85 -7.67 -6.70
CA THR A 86 7.57 -7.51 -7.37
C THR A 86 6.54 -8.41 -6.73
N PHE A 87 5.44 -7.82 -6.27
CA PHE A 87 4.31 -8.52 -5.70
C PHE A 87 3.13 -8.41 -6.65
N ARG A 88 2.84 -9.49 -7.34
CA ARG A 88 1.74 -9.58 -8.30
C ARG A 88 0.49 -9.99 -7.58
N GLY A 89 -0.63 -9.34 -7.88
CA GLY A 89 -1.86 -9.76 -7.28
C GLY A 89 -2.98 -8.75 -7.42
N GLU A 90 -4.01 -8.99 -6.63
CA GLU A 90 -5.20 -8.17 -6.55
C GLU A 90 -5.10 -7.28 -5.33
N TYR A 91 -5.35 -5.98 -5.52
CA TYR A 91 -5.21 -4.98 -4.48
C TYR A 91 -6.49 -4.18 -4.33
N PHE A 92 -6.85 -3.88 -3.10
CA PHE A 92 -7.99 -3.01 -2.80
C PHE A 92 -7.65 -1.55 -3.09
N LEU A 93 -8.65 -0.78 -3.52
CA LEU A 93 -8.51 0.64 -3.78
C LEU A 93 -8.99 1.45 -2.57
N VAL A 94 -8.30 2.56 -2.29
CA VAL A 94 -8.66 3.48 -1.22
C VAL A 94 -8.62 4.92 -1.73
N GLU A 95 -9.58 5.73 -1.29
CA GLU A 95 -9.68 7.15 -1.67
C GLU A 95 -8.92 8.01 -0.67
N GLN A 96 -7.60 8.00 -0.76
CA GLN A 96 -6.72 8.88 0.00
C GLN A 96 -5.37 8.97 -0.71
N ASP A 97 -4.49 9.86 -0.26
CA ASP A 97 -3.23 10.15 -0.95
C ASP A 97 -2.11 9.16 -0.62
N TYR A 98 -2.31 8.25 0.32
CA TYR A 98 -1.36 7.18 0.62
C TYR A 98 -2.09 5.84 0.70
N GLY A 99 -1.34 4.77 0.44
CA GLY A 99 -1.84 3.41 0.59
C GLY A 99 -1.37 2.76 1.88
N ILE A 100 -1.68 1.49 2.02
CA ILE A 100 -1.32 0.67 3.18
C ILE A 100 -0.70 -0.62 2.68
N ILE A 101 0.51 -0.94 3.15
CA ILE A 101 1.13 -2.24 2.93
C ILE A 101 0.77 -3.10 4.14
N GLY A 102 -0.03 -4.13 3.90
CA GLY A 102 -0.47 -5.06 4.92
C GLY A 102 0.42 -6.31 5.03
N ARG A 103 0.00 -7.21 5.91
CA ARG A 103 0.76 -8.44 6.19
C ARG A 103 0.88 -9.38 4.99
N ASN A 104 -0.03 -9.29 4.02
CA ASN A 104 0.07 -10.09 2.79
C ASN A 104 1.35 -9.80 1.98
N ILE A 105 1.98 -8.64 2.20
CA ILE A 105 3.30 -8.29 1.65
C ILE A 105 4.35 -8.34 2.75
N LEU A 106 4.08 -7.72 3.92
CA LEU A 106 5.07 -7.61 4.99
C LEU A 106 5.59 -8.96 5.48
N ASN A 107 4.77 -10.01 5.41
CA ASN A 107 5.19 -11.35 5.84
C ASN A 107 6.23 -12.00 4.92
N PHE A 108 6.54 -11.39 3.78
CA PHE A 108 7.64 -11.82 2.91
C PHE A 108 8.94 -11.05 3.18
N LEU A 109 8.95 -10.15 4.16
CA LEU A 109 10.06 -9.24 4.42
C LEU A 109 10.49 -9.32 5.88
N ASN A 110 11.76 -8.99 6.11
CA ASN A 110 12.28 -8.78 7.46
C ASN A 110 12.50 -7.28 7.65
N LEU A 111 11.69 -6.68 8.51
CA LEU A 111 11.72 -5.24 8.75
C LEU A 111 12.15 -4.94 10.18
N GLN A 112 12.91 -3.88 10.32
CA GLN A 112 13.25 -3.33 11.63
C GLN A 112 12.63 -1.93 11.75
N PHE A 113 11.87 -1.72 12.83
CA PHE A 113 11.31 -0.42 13.17
C PHE A 113 12.04 0.10 14.41
N ASP A 114 12.76 1.19 14.24
CA ASP A 114 13.41 1.91 15.33
C ASP A 114 12.52 3.09 15.70
N GLY A 115 11.55 2.85 16.55
CA GLY A 115 10.55 3.85 16.92
C GLY A 115 11.16 5.04 17.65
N LYS A 116 12.16 4.81 18.49
CA LYS A 116 12.82 5.88 19.26
C LYS A 116 13.50 6.90 18.36
N ASN A 117 14.15 6.44 17.29
CA ASN A 117 14.86 7.30 16.34
C ASN A 117 14.00 7.59 15.10
N GLN A 118 12.79 7.02 15.02
CA GLN A 118 11.84 7.20 13.92
C GLN A 118 12.45 6.85 12.56
N LEU A 119 13.06 5.67 12.52
CA LEU A 119 13.68 5.10 11.33
C LEU A 119 13.17 3.67 11.13
N TRP A 120 13.14 3.23 9.88
CA TRP A 120 12.89 1.83 9.58
C TRP A 120 13.82 1.35 8.46
N ARG A 121 14.01 0.05 8.36
CA ARG A 121 14.83 -0.56 7.31
C ARG A 121 14.42 -1.99 7.03
N ILE A 122 14.79 -2.45 5.84
CA ILE A 122 14.73 -3.87 5.50
C ILE A 122 16.07 -4.51 5.91
N LEU A 123 15.96 -5.65 6.58
CA LEU A 123 17.15 -6.42 7.01
C LEU A 123 17.59 -7.38 5.91
#